data_7517eb50604ccaace4f065963c455dfb
#
_entry.id   7517eb50604ccaace4f065963c455dfb
#
_cell.length_a   1.000
_cell.length_b   1.000
_cell.length_c   1.000
_cell.angle_alpha   90.00
_cell.angle_beta   90.00
_cell.angle_gamma   90.00
#
_symmetry.space_group_name_H-M   'P 1'
#
loop_
_entity.id
_entity.type
_entity.pdbx_description
1 polymer ?
#
loop_
_entity_poly.entity_id
_entity_poly.type
_entity_poly.pdbx_seq_one_letter_code
_entity_poly.pdbx_strand_id
1 'polypeptide(L)'
;MATCANLYAGLVEFVISLCNDEAFEMFEEKAKLLVKDYSYRADHQRSRKRKRNFEEPDNEIVLLPRQKCKTATYFVILDSLITELVKRKEIYQNLNDKIGFLLKITTMPDAELREAALKLQQHLSADVQDTFVEEIVHFSRYMNQIKAPPEKCAPSAALKHLRNAGISETFPNVDIVYRLYLTLPATNCEGECSFSVLKRVKNQLRSTMSQDKLCNLALLTIESDLTRNIDFQSIIDDFANMKSRKKFKKCL
;
A
#
# COMPACT_ATOMS: atom_id res chain seq x y z
N MET A 1 -3.94 -4.43 -9.34
CA MET A 1 -2.50 -4.24 -9.59
C MET A 1 -2.25 -3.42 -10.86
N ALA A 2 -2.78 -3.78 -12.04
CA ALA A 2 -2.62 -2.98 -13.27
C ALA A 2 -3.02 -1.50 -13.08
N THR A 3 -4.16 -1.23 -12.46
CA THR A 3 -4.62 0.13 -12.15
C THR A 3 -3.60 0.89 -11.29
N CYS A 4 -3.01 0.25 -10.28
CA CYS A 4 -1.98 0.87 -9.44
C CYS A 4 -0.74 1.21 -10.26
N ALA A 5 -0.25 0.30 -11.09
CA ALA A 5 0.90 0.55 -11.96
C ALA A 5 0.66 1.73 -12.90
N ASN A 6 -0.54 1.83 -13.49
CA ASN A 6 -0.92 2.94 -14.37
C ASN A 6 -1.04 4.27 -13.61
N LEU A 7 -1.58 4.25 -12.39
CA LEU A 7 -1.64 5.45 -11.54
C LEU A 7 -0.24 5.95 -11.17
N TYR A 8 0.68 5.05 -10.80
CA TYR A 8 2.07 5.43 -10.55
C TYR A 8 2.77 5.93 -11.81
N ALA A 9 2.49 5.34 -12.99
CA ALA A 9 3.03 5.83 -14.25
C ALA A 9 2.58 7.28 -14.54
N GLY A 10 1.28 7.55 -14.45
CA GLY A 10 0.75 8.90 -14.62
C GLY A 10 1.28 9.90 -13.60
N LEU A 11 1.47 9.46 -12.33
CA LEU A 11 2.05 10.33 -11.31
C LEU A 11 3.52 10.64 -11.59
N VAL A 12 4.30 9.68 -12.07
CA VAL A 12 5.70 9.90 -12.50
C VAL A 12 5.76 10.93 -13.62
N GLU A 13 4.94 10.78 -14.66
CA GLU A 13 4.87 11.73 -15.78
C GLU A 13 4.47 13.13 -15.29
N PHE A 14 3.50 13.21 -14.39
CA PHE A 14 3.11 14.49 -13.78
C PHE A 14 4.27 15.13 -13.01
N VAL A 15 4.97 14.40 -12.16
CA VAL A 15 6.11 14.96 -11.40
C VAL A 15 7.26 15.36 -12.33
N ILE A 16 7.53 14.60 -13.39
CA ILE A 16 8.50 14.97 -14.43
C ILE A 16 8.11 16.28 -15.10
N SER A 17 6.82 16.49 -15.39
CA SER A 17 6.34 17.74 -16.01
C SER A 17 6.56 18.98 -15.12
N LEU A 18 6.81 18.81 -13.83
CA LEU A 18 7.14 19.87 -12.89
C LEU A 18 8.65 20.17 -12.83
N CYS A 19 9.50 19.36 -13.46
CA CYS A 19 10.96 19.53 -13.46
C CYS A 19 11.40 20.59 -14.50
N ASN A 20 10.81 21.79 -14.43
CA ASN A 20 11.18 22.91 -15.31
C ASN A 20 11.15 24.24 -14.53
N ASP A 21 11.63 25.29 -15.20
CA ASP A 21 11.76 26.61 -14.61
C ASP A 21 10.42 27.28 -14.38
N GLU A 22 9.50 27.11 -15.29
CA GLU A 22 8.15 27.71 -15.24
C GLU A 22 7.36 27.18 -14.04
N ALA A 23 7.43 25.87 -13.80
CA ALA A 23 6.79 25.27 -12.63
C ALA A 23 7.41 25.77 -11.32
N PHE A 24 8.74 25.92 -11.27
CA PHE A 24 9.39 26.50 -10.10
C PHE A 24 8.92 27.94 -9.83
N GLU A 25 8.82 28.78 -10.86
CA GLU A 25 8.33 30.16 -10.76
C GLU A 25 6.87 30.20 -10.29
N MET A 26 6.03 29.35 -10.83
CA MET A 26 4.63 29.24 -10.39
C MET A 26 4.52 28.88 -8.90
N PHE A 27 5.34 27.93 -8.41
CA PHE A 27 5.34 27.55 -6.99
C PHE A 27 5.95 28.66 -6.11
N GLU A 28 6.97 29.35 -6.60
CA GLU A 28 7.57 30.51 -5.92
C GLU A 28 6.53 31.62 -5.72
N GLU A 29 5.77 31.95 -6.75
CA GLU A 29 4.70 32.96 -6.67
C GLU A 29 3.61 32.54 -5.68
N LYS A 30 3.16 31.29 -5.74
CA LYS A 30 2.20 30.76 -4.75
C LYS A 30 2.75 30.85 -3.31
N ALA A 31 4.01 30.55 -3.11
CA ALA A 31 4.65 30.65 -1.80
C ALA A 31 4.73 32.10 -1.31
N LYS A 32 5.02 33.06 -2.20
CA LYS A 32 5.01 34.49 -1.88
C LYS A 32 3.66 35.02 -1.43
N LEU A 33 2.57 34.46 -1.99
CA LEU A 33 1.21 34.83 -1.58
C LEU A 33 0.85 34.33 -0.18
N LEU A 34 1.47 33.24 0.26
CA LEU A 34 1.21 32.62 1.57
C LEU A 34 2.01 33.25 2.71
N VAL A 35 3.17 33.87 2.40
CA VAL A 35 4.11 34.41 3.38
C VAL A 35 4.31 35.89 3.14
N LYS A 36 3.97 36.74 4.15
CA LYS A 36 4.05 38.21 4.05
C LYS A 36 5.47 38.72 3.91
N ASP A 37 6.44 38.09 4.59
CA ASP A 37 7.85 38.45 4.56
C ASP A 37 8.64 37.33 3.89
N TYR A 38 8.67 37.35 2.56
CA TYR A 38 9.38 36.35 1.77
C TYR A 38 10.81 36.80 1.51
N SER A 39 11.78 36.01 2.01
CA SER A 39 13.19 36.16 1.65
C SER A 39 13.87 34.78 1.57
N TYR A 40 14.74 34.61 0.59
CA TYR A 40 15.58 33.40 0.55
C TYR A 40 16.60 33.45 1.70
N ARG A 41 16.68 32.35 2.44
CA ARG A 41 17.63 32.22 3.54
C ARG A 41 19.07 32.35 3.01
N ALA A 42 19.79 33.38 3.47
CA ALA A 42 21.21 33.48 3.22
C ALA A 42 21.93 32.35 3.99
N ASP A 43 22.69 31.56 3.28
CA ASP A 43 23.41 30.44 3.88
C ASP A 43 24.67 30.96 4.54
N HIS A 44 24.63 31.08 5.86
CA HIS A 44 25.80 31.48 6.68
C HIS A 44 26.73 30.29 7.00
N GLN A 45 26.52 29.13 6.36
CA GLN A 45 27.43 28.01 6.54
C GLN A 45 28.78 28.35 5.93
N ARG A 46 29.81 28.35 6.80
CA ARG A 46 31.19 28.49 6.40
C ARG A 46 31.54 27.43 5.35
N SER A 47 31.75 27.86 4.09
CA SER A 47 32.17 26.94 3.04
C SER A 47 33.49 26.29 3.47
N ARG A 48 33.48 24.95 3.62
CA ARG A 48 34.74 24.22 3.87
C ARG A 48 35.52 24.27 2.59
N LYS A 49 36.56 25.12 2.56
CA LYS A 49 37.54 25.14 1.45
C LYS A 49 38.16 23.76 1.35
N ARG A 50 37.91 23.03 0.26
CA ARG A 50 38.65 21.82 -0.10
C ARG A 50 40.12 22.21 -0.25
N LYS A 51 41.06 21.39 0.24
CA LYS A 51 42.50 21.55 -0.12
C LYS A 51 42.59 21.37 -1.63
N ARG A 52 43.00 22.46 -2.31
CA ARG A 52 43.14 22.48 -3.77
C ARG A 52 44.50 21.94 -4.17
N ASN A 53 44.55 21.20 -5.26
CA ASN A 53 45.76 20.99 -6.02
C ASN A 53 46.01 22.23 -6.91
N PHE A 54 47.24 22.58 -7.13
CA PHE A 54 47.73 23.87 -7.63
C PHE A 54 47.31 24.29 -9.05
N GLU A 55 46.53 23.46 -9.76
CA GLU A 55 46.17 23.62 -11.18
C GLU A 55 44.64 23.77 -11.49
N GLU A 56 43.80 23.91 -10.50
CA GLU A 56 42.36 24.07 -10.75
C GLU A 56 41.97 25.56 -10.88
N PRO A 57 41.26 25.97 -11.98
CA PRO A 57 40.82 27.34 -12.18
C PRO A 57 39.81 27.78 -11.12
N ASP A 58 39.90 29.05 -10.74
CA ASP A 58 39.12 29.66 -9.65
C ASP A 58 37.68 30.02 -10.11
N ASN A 59 36.86 29.03 -10.45
CA ASN A 59 35.45 29.19 -10.77
C ASN A 59 34.56 28.66 -9.65
N GLU A 60 34.62 29.27 -8.47
CA GLU A 60 33.51 29.13 -7.50
C GLU A 60 32.29 29.90 -8.07
N ILE A 61 31.37 29.18 -8.72
CA ILE A 61 30.09 29.73 -9.08
C ILE A 61 29.30 29.91 -7.78
N VAL A 62 29.32 31.13 -7.24
CA VAL A 62 28.50 31.51 -6.11
C VAL A 62 27.05 31.59 -6.60
N LEU A 63 26.32 30.52 -6.43
CA LEU A 63 24.86 30.49 -6.77
C LEU A 63 24.12 31.48 -5.88
N LEU A 64 23.31 32.32 -6.50
CA LEU A 64 22.35 33.17 -5.77
C LEU A 64 21.43 32.30 -4.88
N PRO A 65 21.00 32.81 -3.70
CA PRO A 65 20.15 32.03 -2.80
C PRO A 65 18.88 31.44 -3.47
N ARG A 66 18.29 32.13 -4.43
CA ARG A 66 17.18 31.63 -5.27
C ARG A 66 17.60 30.44 -6.12
N GLN A 67 18.74 30.55 -6.79
CA GLN A 67 19.26 29.46 -7.63
C GLN A 67 19.62 28.25 -6.81
N LYS A 68 20.19 28.46 -5.62
CA LYS A 68 20.48 27.38 -4.67
C LYS A 68 19.20 26.68 -4.19
N CYS A 69 18.14 27.42 -3.87
CA CYS A 69 16.84 26.84 -3.52
C CYS A 69 16.27 26.00 -4.67
N LYS A 70 16.35 26.51 -5.90
CA LYS A 70 15.89 25.80 -7.08
C LYS A 70 16.66 24.50 -7.33
N THR A 71 18.01 24.56 -7.36
CA THR A 71 18.84 23.40 -7.72
C THR A 71 19.05 22.41 -6.58
N ALA A 72 19.31 22.91 -5.36
CA ALA A 72 19.67 22.08 -4.22
C ALA A 72 18.45 21.66 -3.35
N THR A 73 17.27 22.22 -3.61
CA THR A 73 16.06 21.87 -2.86
C THR A 73 14.95 21.41 -3.79
N TYR A 74 14.46 22.27 -4.68
CA TYR A 74 13.29 21.97 -5.51
C TYR A 74 13.54 20.77 -6.43
N PHE A 75 14.56 20.81 -7.28
CA PHE A 75 14.86 19.69 -8.17
C PHE A 75 15.29 18.43 -7.43
N VAL A 76 16.02 18.54 -6.34
CA VAL A 76 16.41 17.38 -5.53
C VAL A 76 15.21 16.69 -4.92
N ILE A 77 14.20 17.44 -4.48
CA ILE A 77 12.94 16.86 -3.98
C ILE A 77 12.20 16.14 -5.11
N LEU A 78 12.09 16.76 -6.30
CA LEU A 78 11.42 16.14 -7.45
C LEU A 78 12.16 14.88 -7.92
N ASP A 79 13.48 14.90 -8.02
CA ASP A 79 14.29 13.73 -8.38
C ASP A 79 14.13 12.58 -7.38
N SER A 80 14.10 12.90 -6.10
CA SER A 80 13.85 11.92 -5.04
C SER A 80 12.45 11.31 -5.15
N LEU A 81 11.42 12.15 -5.39
CA LEU A 81 10.05 11.68 -5.59
C LEU A 81 9.93 10.80 -6.84
N ILE A 82 10.51 11.21 -7.98
CA ILE A 82 10.51 10.43 -9.22
C ILE A 82 11.15 9.07 -8.97
N THR A 83 12.31 9.05 -8.32
CA THR A 83 13.04 7.80 -8.03
C THR A 83 12.19 6.84 -7.21
N GLU A 84 11.54 7.31 -6.15
CA GLU A 84 10.70 6.45 -5.30
C GLU A 84 9.40 6.03 -5.99
N LEU A 85 8.80 6.88 -6.82
CA LEU A 85 7.60 6.55 -7.60
C LEU A 85 7.90 5.52 -8.69
N VAL A 86 9.06 5.64 -9.37
CA VAL A 86 9.51 4.66 -10.38
C VAL A 86 9.72 3.29 -9.74
N LYS A 87 10.39 3.19 -8.59
CA LYS A 87 10.55 1.92 -7.85
C LYS A 87 9.20 1.29 -7.54
N ARG A 88 8.23 2.07 -7.07
CA ARG A 88 6.88 1.55 -6.77
C ARG A 88 6.15 1.09 -8.03
N LYS A 89 6.23 1.87 -9.12
CA LYS A 89 5.69 1.48 -10.43
C LYS A 89 6.22 0.11 -10.87
N GLU A 90 7.55 -0.08 -10.81
CA GLU A 90 8.19 -1.35 -11.20
C GLU A 90 7.72 -2.53 -10.35
N ILE A 91 7.56 -2.34 -9.03
CA ILE A 91 7.03 -3.38 -8.13
C ILE A 91 5.62 -3.78 -8.55
N TYR A 92 4.72 -2.82 -8.80
CA TYR A 92 3.35 -3.12 -9.19
C TYR A 92 3.25 -3.70 -10.61
N GLN A 93 4.13 -3.30 -11.53
CA GLN A 93 4.25 -3.94 -12.84
C GLN A 93 4.67 -5.40 -12.71
N ASN A 94 5.73 -5.66 -11.96
CA ASN A 94 6.22 -7.01 -11.69
C ASN A 94 5.16 -7.92 -11.04
N LEU A 95 4.40 -7.39 -10.08
CA LEU A 95 3.27 -8.10 -9.47
C LEU A 95 2.17 -8.36 -10.51
N ASN A 96 1.83 -7.37 -11.32
CA ASN A 96 0.80 -7.53 -12.35
C ASN A 96 1.18 -8.57 -13.39
N ASP A 97 2.44 -8.62 -13.80
CA ASP A 97 2.95 -9.61 -14.76
C ASP A 97 2.88 -11.04 -14.22
N LYS A 98 3.04 -11.21 -12.91
CA LYS A 98 2.97 -12.52 -12.25
C LYS A 98 1.55 -13.00 -11.98
N ILE A 99 0.65 -12.11 -11.56
CA ILE A 99 -0.67 -12.48 -11.01
C ILE A 99 -1.84 -11.82 -11.73
N GLY A 100 -1.57 -10.88 -12.64
CA GLY A 100 -2.62 -10.11 -13.35
C GLY A 100 -3.50 -10.98 -14.25
N PHE A 101 -3.02 -12.15 -14.69
CA PHE A 101 -3.80 -13.11 -15.47
C PHE A 101 -5.05 -13.60 -14.71
N LEU A 102 -5.03 -13.60 -13.37
CA LEU A 102 -6.18 -13.99 -12.55
C LEU A 102 -7.43 -13.12 -12.79
N LEU A 103 -7.24 -11.90 -13.30
CA LEU A 103 -8.34 -11.01 -13.71
C LEU A 103 -8.92 -11.37 -15.08
N LYS A 104 -8.20 -12.19 -15.86
CA LYS A 104 -8.51 -12.48 -17.27
C LYS A 104 -8.71 -13.97 -17.54
N ILE A 105 -8.87 -14.78 -16.50
CA ILE A 105 -8.93 -16.25 -16.60
C ILE A 105 -10.01 -16.76 -17.59
N THR A 106 -11.13 -16.03 -17.68
CA THR A 106 -12.26 -16.41 -18.57
C THR A 106 -12.08 -15.98 -20.02
N THR A 107 -11.17 -15.05 -20.28
CA THR A 107 -10.93 -14.49 -21.63
C THR A 107 -9.61 -14.93 -22.24
N MET A 108 -8.72 -15.50 -21.43
CA MET A 108 -7.40 -15.94 -21.84
C MET A 108 -7.45 -17.33 -22.49
N PRO A 109 -6.72 -17.58 -23.58
CA PRO A 109 -6.58 -18.92 -24.16
C PRO A 109 -5.93 -19.89 -23.17
N ASP A 110 -6.36 -21.16 -23.20
CA ASP A 110 -5.87 -22.21 -22.28
C ASP A 110 -4.34 -22.35 -22.27
N ALA A 111 -3.68 -22.19 -23.43
CA ALA A 111 -2.23 -22.29 -23.55
C ALA A 111 -1.52 -21.17 -22.78
N GLU A 112 -1.96 -19.93 -22.94
CA GLU A 112 -1.40 -18.78 -22.23
C GLU A 112 -1.71 -18.85 -20.73
N LEU A 113 -2.91 -19.33 -20.37
CA LEU A 113 -3.31 -19.52 -18.97
C LEU A 113 -2.41 -20.54 -18.27
N ARG A 114 -2.07 -21.66 -18.95
CA ARG A 114 -1.14 -22.68 -18.45
C ARG A 114 0.26 -22.11 -18.22
N GLU A 115 0.78 -21.34 -19.19
CA GLU A 115 2.10 -20.73 -19.07
C GLU A 115 2.15 -19.73 -17.90
N ALA A 116 1.14 -18.88 -17.77
CA ALA A 116 1.04 -17.92 -16.67
C ALA A 116 0.91 -18.61 -15.30
N ALA A 117 0.09 -19.66 -15.24
CA ALA A 117 -0.10 -20.46 -14.03
C ALA A 117 1.18 -21.19 -13.62
N LEU A 118 1.92 -21.75 -14.56
CA LEU A 118 3.20 -22.43 -14.31
C LEU A 118 4.24 -21.44 -13.73
N LYS A 119 4.34 -20.23 -14.29
CA LYS A 119 5.23 -19.19 -13.77
C LYS A 119 4.85 -18.80 -12.33
N LEU A 120 3.56 -18.68 -12.04
CA LEU A 120 3.09 -18.35 -10.69
C LEU A 120 3.37 -19.49 -9.71
N GLN A 121 3.08 -20.73 -10.09
CA GLN A 121 3.34 -21.92 -9.28
C GLN A 121 4.82 -22.05 -8.90
N GLN A 122 5.74 -21.80 -9.84
CA GLN A 122 7.18 -21.79 -9.55
C GLN A 122 7.57 -20.76 -8.49
N HIS A 123 6.87 -19.63 -8.45
CA HIS A 123 7.10 -18.58 -7.43
C HIS A 123 6.47 -18.92 -6.07
N LEU A 124 5.38 -19.68 -6.07
CA LEU A 124 4.60 -20.05 -4.88
C LEU A 124 4.72 -21.56 -4.58
N SER A 125 5.85 -22.18 -4.92
CA SER A 125 6.05 -23.62 -4.80
C SER A 125 5.91 -24.18 -3.38
N ALA A 126 6.02 -23.33 -2.36
CA ALA A 126 5.77 -23.71 -0.96
C ALA A 126 4.27 -23.77 -0.60
N ASP A 127 3.42 -23.01 -1.30
CA ASP A 127 2.01 -22.82 -0.95
C ASP A 127 1.07 -23.51 -1.94
N VAL A 128 1.51 -23.74 -3.18
CA VAL A 128 0.69 -24.19 -4.31
C VAL A 128 1.25 -25.48 -4.90
N GLN A 129 0.40 -26.50 -5.04
CA GLN A 129 0.78 -27.80 -5.55
C GLN A 129 0.93 -27.81 -7.09
N ASP A 130 1.59 -28.85 -7.63
CA ASP A 130 1.79 -29.02 -9.08
C ASP A 130 0.50 -29.15 -9.87
N THR A 131 -0.59 -29.55 -9.24
CA THR A 131 -1.93 -29.65 -9.82
C THR A 131 -2.56 -28.31 -10.17
N PHE A 132 -2.05 -27.19 -9.67
CA PHE A 132 -2.60 -25.86 -9.86
C PHE A 132 -2.82 -25.47 -11.33
N VAL A 133 -1.87 -25.84 -12.20
CA VAL A 133 -1.93 -25.47 -13.63
C VAL A 133 -3.17 -26.07 -14.30
N GLU A 134 -3.50 -27.32 -14.02
CA GLU A 134 -4.71 -27.95 -14.54
C GLU A 134 -5.97 -27.46 -13.82
N GLU A 135 -5.86 -27.25 -12.54
CA GLU A 135 -6.96 -26.77 -11.69
C GLU A 135 -7.46 -25.39 -12.15
N ILE A 136 -6.57 -24.45 -12.45
CA ILE A 136 -6.96 -23.10 -12.90
C ILE A 136 -7.61 -23.12 -14.29
N VAL A 137 -7.18 -24.01 -15.19
CA VAL A 137 -7.79 -24.20 -16.51
C VAL A 137 -9.20 -24.80 -16.36
N HIS A 138 -9.36 -25.80 -15.50
CA HIS A 138 -10.68 -26.35 -15.17
C HIS A 138 -11.60 -25.28 -14.57
N PHE A 139 -11.07 -24.48 -13.64
CA PHE A 139 -11.83 -23.40 -13.03
C PHE A 139 -12.25 -22.34 -14.05
N SER A 140 -11.35 -21.96 -14.97
CA SER A 140 -11.67 -21.06 -16.08
C SER A 140 -12.83 -21.56 -16.93
N ARG A 141 -12.80 -22.83 -17.33
CA ARG A 141 -13.85 -23.48 -18.12
C ARG A 141 -15.17 -23.53 -17.34
N TYR A 142 -15.11 -23.86 -16.06
CA TYR A 142 -16.29 -23.84 -15.18
C TYR A 142 -16.92 -22.43 -15.13
N MET A 143 -16.12 -21.39 -14.92
CA MET A 143 -16.59 -20.00 -14.90
C MET A 143 -17.21 -19.57 -16.23
N ASN A 144 -16.66 -20.03 -17.36
CA ASN A 144 -17.21 -19.79 -18.70
C ASN A 144 -18.53 -20.53 -18.92
N GLN A 145 -18.65 -21.78 -18.43
CA GLN A 145 -19.84 -22.60 -18.58
C GLN A 145 -21.04 -22.03 -17.81
N ILE A 146 -20.84 -21.50 -16.62
CA ILE A 146 -21.88 -20.82 -15.84
C ILE A 146 -22.18 -19.39 -16.36
N LYS A 147 -21.56 -18.98 -17.48
CA LYS A 147 -21.66 -17.63 -18.06
C LYS A 147 -21.49 -16.55 -17.00
N ALA A 148 -20.48 -16.71 -16.15
CA ALA A 148 -20.23 -15.76 -15.08
C ALA A 148 -19.97 -14.36 -15.68
N PRO A 149 -20.72 -13.33 -15.27
CA PRO A 149 -20.50 -11.98 -15.75
C PRO A 149 -19.10 -11.51 -15.33
N PRO A 150 -18.44 -10.59 -16.07
CA PRO A 150 -17.08 -10.12 -15.79
C PRO A 150 -16.87 -9.68 -14.34
N GLU A 151 -17.90 -9.13 -13.71
CA GLU A 151 -17.87 -8.72 -12.30
C GLU A 151 -17.69 -9.91 -11.34
N LYS A 152 -18.18 -11.10 -11.69
CA LYS A 152 -17.98 -12.33 -10.91
C LYS A 152 -16.60 -12.97 -11.12
N CYS A 153 -15.87 -12.55 -12.15
CA CYS A 153 -14.53 -13.01 -12.42
C CYS A 153 -13.46 -12.20 -11.65
N ALA A 154 -13.86 -11.08 -11.02
CA ALA A 154 -12.99 -10.38 -10.09
C ALA A 154 -12.53 -11.32 -8.96
N PRO A 155 -11.27 -11.30 -8.52
CA PRO A 155 -10.73 -12.25 -7.53
C PRO A 155 -11.57 -12.39 -6.25
N SER A 156 -12.08 -11.27 -5.73
CA SER A 156 -12.95 -11.28 -4.55
C SER A 156 -14.31 -11.98 -4.80
N ALA A 157 -14.90 -11.74 -5.96
CA ALA A 157 -16.16 -12.35 -6.33
C ALA A 157 -15.99 -13.84 -6.70
N ALA A 158 -14.89 -14.18 -7.37
CA ALA A 158 -14.53 -15.57 -7.69
C ALA A 158 -14.29 -16.39 -6.42
N LEU A 159 -13.54 -15.87 -5.46
CA LEU A 159 -13.34 -16.50 -4.15
C LEU A 159 -14.66 -16.67 -3.38
N LYS A 160 -15.49 -15.62 -3.36
CA LYS A 160 -16.82 -15.69 -2.74
C LYS A 160 -17.71 -16.73 -3.41
N HIS A 161 -17.65 -16.86 -4.74
CA HIS A 161 -18.38 -17.87 -5.49
C HIS A 161 -17.91 -19.29 -5.14
N LEU A 162 -16.59 -19.54 -5.12
CA LEU A 162 -16.00 -20.82 -4.71
C LEU A 162 -16.54 -21.31 -3.36
N ARG A 163 -16.60 -20.40 -2.39
CA ARG A 163 -17.07 -20.72 -1.03
C ARG A 163 -18.58 -20.92 -0.95
N ASN A 164 -19.35 -20.04 -1.59
CA ASN A 164 -20.81 -20.12 -1.56
C ASN A 164 -21.33 -21.34 -2.31
N ALA A 165 -20.67 -21.78 -3.36
CA ALA A 165 -20.99 -22.98 -4.11
C ALA A 165 -20.47 -24.28 -3.46
N GLY A 166 -19.67 -24.19 -2.39
CA GLY A 166 -19.09 -25.35 -1.70
C GLY A 166 -18.05 -26.11 -2.52
N ILE A 167 -17.45 -25.48 -3.55
CA ILE A 167 -16.50 -26.12 -4.47
C ILE A 167 -15.03 -25.80 -4.14
N SER A 168 -14.74 -25.20 -3.00
CA SER A 168 -13.38 -24.89 -2.57
C SER A 168 -12.49 -26.16 -2.45
N GLU A 169 -13.08 -27.29 -2.07
CA GLU A 169 -12.36 -28.57 -1.99
C GLU A 169 -12.00 -29.14 -3.38
N THR A 170 -12.77 -28.77 -4.42
CA THR A 170 -12.48 -29.16 -5.81
C THR A 170 -11.37 -28.31 -6.43
N PHE A 171 -11.22 -27.05 -5.95
CA PHE A 171 -10.26 -26.08 -6.45
C PHE A 171 -9.40 -25.50 -5.30
N PRO A 172 -8.66 -26.32 -4.53
CA PRO A 172 -7.97 -25.88 -3.33
C PRO A 172 -6.84 -24.90 -3.63
N ASN A 173 -6.06 -25.13 -4.71
CA ASN A 173 -4.96 -24.24 -5.08
C ASN A 173 -5.47 -22.91 -5.63
N VAL A 174 -6.59 -22.91 -6.34
CA VAL A 174 -7.24 -21.68 -6.82
C VAL A 174 -7.73 -20.86 -5.63
N ASP A 175 -8.34 -21.48 -4.59
CA ASP A 175 -8.73 -20.77 -3.35
C ASP A 175 -7.52 -20.13 -2.69
N ILE A 176 -6.40 -20.86 -2.55
CA ILE A 176 -5.15 -20.33 -1.97
C ILE A 176 -4.63 -19.13 -2.77
N VAL A 177 -4.53 -19.27 -4.10
CA VAL A 177 -4.00 -18.21 -4.96
C VAL A 177 -4.88 -16.96 -4.93
N TYR A 178 -6.21 -17.09 -4.93
CA TYR A 178 -7.09 -15.93 -4.80
C TYR A 178 -7.00 -15.28 -3.41
N ARG A 179 -6.83 -16.06 -2.36
CA ARG A 179 -6.59 -15.51 -1.02
C ARG A 179 -5.29 -14.73 -0.98
N LEU A 180 -4.19 -15.29 -1.51
CA LEU A 180 -2.91 -14.60 -1.61
C LEU A 180 -3.04 -13.31 -2.43
N TYR A 181 -3.73 -13.35 -3.57
CA TYR A 181 -4.00 -12.16 -4.38
C TYR A 181 -4.69 -11.05 -3.58
N LEU A 182 -5.69 -11.40 -2.78
CA LEU A 182 -6.49 -10.44 -2.00
C LEU A 182 -5.75 -9.89 -0.78
N THR A 183 -4.69 -10.56 -0.31
CA THR A 183 -3.84 -10.05 0.78
C THR A 183 -2.79 -9.06 0.30
N LEU A 184 -2.56 -8.93 -1.03
CA LEU A 184 -1.58 -7.99 -1.56
C LEU A 184 -2.04 -6.55 -1.35
N PRO A 185 -1.29 -5.73 -0.61
CA PRO A 185 -1.68 -4.36 -0.34
C PRO A 185 -1.56 -3.50 -1.61
N ALA A 186 -2.62 -2.79 -1.96
CA ALA A 186 -2.59 -1.79 -3.03
C ALA A 186 -1.85 -0.51 -2.59
N THR A 187 -1.91 -0.20 -1.29
CA THR A 187 -1.23 0.95 -0.67
C THR A 187 -0.82 0.60 0.75
N ASN A 188 0.13 1.33 1.32
CA ASN A 188 0.51 1.21 2.73
C ASN A 188 -0.41 2.02 3.66
N CYS A 189 -1.44 2.71 3.12
CA CYS A 189 -2.29 3.61 3.90
C CYS A 189 -3.00 2.89 5.05
N GLU A 190 -3.48 1.67 4.86
CA GLU A 190 -4.10 0.88 5.93
C GLU A 190 -3.11 0.55 7.04
N GLY A 191 -1.87 0.18 6.68
CA GLY A 191 -0.79 -0.05 7.64
C GLY A 191 -0.45 1.24 8.41
N GLU A 192 -0.33 2.37 7.73
CA GLU A 192 -0.04 3.66 8.36
C GLU A 192 -1.18 4.11 9.29
N CYS A 193 -2.44 3.92 8.89
CA CYS A 193 -3.59 4.14 9.75
C CYS A 193 -3.54 3.25 10.99
N SER A 194 -3.25 1.97 10.84
CA SER A 194 -3.13 1.01 11.94
C SER A 194 -2.00 1.39 12.90
N PHE A 195 -0.83 1.77 12.40
CA PHE A 195 0.27 2.26 13.23
C PHE A 195 -0.06 3.57 13.93
N SER A 196 -0.79 4.46 13.30
CA SER A 196 -1.27 5.70 13.91
C SER A 196 -2.23 5.43 15.06
N VAL A 197 -3.12 4.44 14.91
CA VAL A 197 -4.00 3.96 15.98
C VAL A 197 -3.20 3.32 17.09
N LEU A 198 -2.25 2.43 16.76
CA LEU A 198 -1.37 1.78 17.73
C LEU A 198 -0.60 2.81 18.58
N LYS A 199 -0.11 3.89 17.97
CA LYS A 199 0.56 4.99 18.68
C LYS A 199 -0.36 5.70 19.70
N ARG A 200 -1.67 5.78 19.42
CA ARG A 200 -2.65 6.31 20.37
C ARG A 200 -2.91 5.36 21.54
N VAL A 201 -2.99 4.07 21.27
CA VAL A 201 -3.19 3.03 22.29
C VAL A 201 -1.94 2.88 23.17
N LYS A 202 -0.75 2.80 22.54
CA LYS A 202 0.56 2.70 23.21
C LYS A 202 1.24 4.07 23.17
N ASN A 203 1.12 4.82 24.24
CA ASN A 203 1.81 6.10 24.43
C ASN A 203 2.80 5.99 25.61
N GLN A 204 3.56 7.07 25.87
CA GLN A 204 4.56 7.10 26.95
C GLN A 204 3.96 6.80 28.34
N LEU A 205 2.70 7.19 28.58
CA LEU A 205 1.98 6.95 29.83
C LEU A 205 1.49 5.51 29.99
N ARG A 206 1.49 4.71 28.89
CA ARG A 206 1.02 3.33 28.84
C ARG A 206 2.12 2.36 28.38
N SER A 207 3.36 2.63 28.75
CA SER A 207 4.53 1.83 28.35
C SER A 207 4.55 0.42 28.95
N THR A 208 3.93 0.22 30.12
CA THR A 208 3.90 -1.06 30.87
C THR A 208 2.78 -2.01 30.47
N MET A 209 2.06 -1.73 29.39
CA MET A 209 0.96 -2.57 28.91
C MET A 209 1.50 -3.91 28.40
N SER A 210 0.90 -5.04 28.84
CA SER A 210 1.24 -6.37 28.32
C SER A 210 0.90 -6.50 26.83
N GLN A 211 1.59 -7.38 26.13
CA GLN A 211 1.41 -7.58 24.68
C GLN A 211 -0.03 -7.97 24.35
N ASP A 212 -0.63 -8.92 25.11
CA ASP A 212 -2.00 -9.37 24.87
C ASP A 212 -3.02 -8.23 25.01
N LYS A 213 -2.86 -7.42 26.06
CA LYS A 213 -3.74 -6.27 26.27
C LYS A 213 -3.56 -5.22 25.16
N LEU A 214 -2.34 -5.03 24.68
CA LEU A 214 -2.05 -4.11 23.57
C LEU A 214 -2.70 -4.62 22.29
N CYS A 215 -2.54 -5.90 21.95
CA CYS A 215 -3.14 -6.51 20.76
C CYS A 215 -4.67 -6.39 20.79
N ASN A 216 -5.30 -6.75 21.90
CA ASN A 216 -6.75 -6.68 22.04
C ASN A 216 -7.30 -5.24 21.89
N LEU A 217 -6.66 -4.27 22.55
CA LEU A 217 -7.06 -2.86 22.42
C LEU A 217 -6.80 -2.30 21.04
N ALA A 218 -5.69 -2.66 20.40
CA ALA A 218 -5.39 -2.25 19.03
C ALA A 218 -6.43 -2.81 18.06
N LEU A 219 -6.77 -4.10 18.17
CA LEU A 219 -7.78 -4.75 17.34
C LEU A 219 -9.14 -4.06 17.48
N LEU A 220 -9.64 -3.87 18.70
CA LEU A 220 -10.91 -3.18 18.95
C LEU A 220 -10.94 -1.75 18.42
N THR A 221 -9.78 -1.08 18.39
CA THR A 221 -9.70 0.31 17.93
C THR A 221 -9.57 0.39 16.40
N ILE A 222 -8.83 -0.54 15.78
CA ILE A 222 -8.68 -0.63 14.32
C ILE A 222 -10.04 -1.01 13.71
N GLU A 223 -10.70 -2.04 14.26
CA GLU A 223 -11.99 -2.54 13.83
C GLU A 223 -13.16 -1.79 14.53
N SER A 224 -13.02 -0.48 14.71
CA SER A 224 -13.99 0.34 15.44
C SER A 224 -15.42 0.26 14.87
N ASP A 225 -15.54 0.15 13.54
CA ASP A 225 -16.85 0.08 12.88
C ASP A 225 -17.57 -1.25 13.17
N LEU A 226 -16.84 -2.36 13.21
CA LEU A 226 -17.38 -3.65 13.64
C LEU A 226 -17.67 -3.62 15.13
N THR A 227 -16.76 -3.08 15.94
CA THR A 227 -16.88 -3.03 17.39
C THR A 227 -18.10 -2.24 17.85
N ARG A 228 -18.47 -1.15 17.17
CA ARG A 228 -19.66 -0.34 17.49
C ARG A 228 -20.98 -1.10 17.30
N ASN A 229 -21.00 -2.13 16.46
CA ASN A 229 -22.18 -2.91 16.15
C ASN A 229 -22.34 -4.17 17.02
N ILE A 230 -21.37 -4.41 17.93
CA ILE A 230 -21.42 -5.57 18.84
C ILE A 230 -22.28 -5.21 20.06
N ASP A 231 -23.21 -6.10 20.40
CA ASP A 231 -23.90 -6.04 21.69
C ASP A 231 -22.97 -6.56 22.80
N PHE A 232 -22.53 -5.67 23.67
CA PHE A 232 -21.62 -5.97 24.77
C PHE A 232 -22.37 -6.42 26.05
N GLN A 233 -23.70 -6.46 26.07
CA GLN A 233 -24.44 -6.70 27.32
C GLN A 233 -24.11 -8.06 27.94
N SER A 234 -24.04 -9.13 27.14
CA SER A 234 -23.66 -10.46 27.59
C SER A 234 -22.23 -10.50 28.16
N ILE A 235 -21.29 -9.81 27.50
CA ILE A 235 -19.89 -9.75 27.93
C ILE A 235 -19.74 -8.98 29.23
N ILE A 236 -20.53 -7.91 29.42
CA ILE A 236 -20.56 -7.11 30.63
C ILE A 236 -21.12 -7.94 31.80
N ASP A 237 -22.18 -8.71 31.57
CA ASP A 237 -22.80 -9.57 32.56
C ASP A 237 -21.86 -10.71 32.97
N ASP A 238 -21.19 -11.36 32.02
CA ASP A 238 -20.17 -12.37 32.26
C ASP A 238 -18.98 -11.83 33.06
N PHE A 239 -18.48 -10.65 32.68
CA PHE A 239 -17.39 -9.98 33.40
C PHE A 239 -17.79 -9.61 34.83
N ALA A 240 -19.02 -9.14 35.03
CA ALA A 240 -19.55 -8.81 36.34
C ALA A 240 -19.67 -10.06 37.24
N ASN A 241 -20.05 -11.21 36.64
CA ASN A 241 -20.17 -12.50 37.35
C ASN A 241 -18.80 -13.13 37.71
N MET A 242 -17.79 -12.98 36.82
CA MET A 242 -16.44 -13.51 37.04
C MET A 242 -15.69 -12.80 38.19
N LYS A 243 -15.94 -11.54 38.45
CA LYS A 243 -15.35 -10.78 39.57
C LYS A 243 -16.43 -10.39 40.53
N SER A 244 -16.48 -11.00 41.72
CA SER A 244 -17.37 -10.66 42.83
C SER A 244 -17.11 -9.24 43.37
N ARG A 245 -17.13 -8.23 42.49
CA ARG A 245 -16.98 -6.83 42.84
C ARG A 245 -18.31 -6.13 42.66
N LYS A 246 -18.93 -5.79 43.80
CA LYS A 246 -20.06 -4.88 44.00
C LYS A 246 -21.11 -4.91 42.86
N LYS A 247 -22.24 -5.58 43.11
CA LYS A 247 -23.43 -5.50 42.27
C LYS A 247 -23.68 -4.04 41.87
N PHE A 248 -23.61 -3.75 40.56
CA PHE A 248 -24.14 -2.51 40.03
C PHE A 248 -25.64 -2.49 40.34
N LYS A 249 -26.09 -1.56 41.17
CA LYS A 249 -27.51 -1.28 41.28
C LYS A 249 -27.96 -0.80 39.91
N LYS A 250 -28.88 -1.53 39.27
CA LYS A 250 -29.62 -1.03 38.11
C LYS A 250 -30.30 0.27 38.59
N CYS A 251 -29.92 1.41 38.04
CA CYS A 251 -30.77 2.59 38.10
C CYS A 251 -31.93 2.31 37.16
N LEU A 252 -33.12 2.20 37.73
CA LEU A 252 -34.42 2.21 37.08
C LEU A 252 -34.64 3.57 36.41
#